data_53fcb7449f2a671fc1b4b509b1b7e81e
#
_entry.id   53fcb7449f2a671fc1b4b509b1b7e81e
#
_cell.length_a   1.000
_cell.length_b   1.000
_cell.length_c   1.000
_cell.angle_alpha   90.00
_cell.angle_beta   90.00
_cell.angle_gamma   90.00
#
_symmetry.space_group_name_H-M   'P 1'
#
loop_
_entity.id
_entity.type
_entity.pdbx_description
1 polymer ?
#
loop_
_entity_poly.entity_id
_entity_poly.type
_entity_poly.pdbx_seq_one_letter_code
_entity_poly.pdbx_strand_id
1 'polypeptide(L)'
;PFVEKTGHTGAMISAVDLLKGIAVGADMKVVEVEGANGGLDTNYEGKADAAVEALLKDDLDFAYIHLEAPDEMGHQGSFERKVQAIENLDKRIIKRVTEQLEAAGTDFRMLVLPDHPTPVAIRTPVSDPVPYMHYDSTKTQSHTWNYNEKEAQESGNYIDKGYTIINHLFEK
;
A
#
# COMPACT_ATOMS: atom_id res chain seq x y z
N PRO A 1 -3.46 17.85 -11.24
CA PRO A 1 -2.98 16.52 -11.64
C PRO A 1 -1.82 16.03 -10.79
N PHE A 2 -1.71 14.72 -10.63
CA PHE A 2 -0.64 14.08 -9.85
C PHE A 2 0.75 14.41 -10.41
N VAL A 3 0.87 14.34 -11.73
CA VAL A 3 2.12 14.65 -12.44
C VAL A 3 2.58 16.11 -12.26
N GLU A 4 1.66 17.05 -12.18
CA GLU A 4 2.02 18.46 -11.94
C GLU A 4 2.58 18.70 -10.54
N LYS A 5 2.10 17.94 -9.54
CA LYS A 5 2.57 18.07 -8.15
C LYS A 5 3.84 17.29 -7.87
N THR A 6 4.00 16.13 -8.48
CA THR A 6 5.08 15.19 -8.14
C THR A 6 6.16 15.10 -9.20
N GLY A 7 5.85 15.50 -10.45
CA GLY A 7 6.70 15.25 -11.61
C GLY A 7 6.66 13.81 -12.11
N HIS A 8 5.76 12.97 -11.57
CA HIS A 8 5.68 11.54 -11.83
C HIS A 8 4.29 11.12 -12.31
N THR A 9 4.24 10.12 -13.17
CA THR A 9 3.00 9.47 -13.61
C THR A 9 2.60 8.38 -12.63
N GLY A 10 1.31 8.06 -12.54
CA GLY A 10 0.83 7.09 -11.57
C GLY A 10 -0.39 6.28 -11.98
N ALA A 11 -0.52 5.10 -11.37
CA ALA A 11 -1.69 4.24 -11.47
C ALA A 11 -2.34 4.02 -10.11
N MET A 12 -3.66 3.82 -10.12
CA MET A 12 -4.48 3.45 -8.97
C MET A 12 -5.08 2.07 -9.20
N ILE A 13 -4.79 1.14 -8.28
CA ILE A 13 -5.37 -0.20 -8.23
C ILE A 13 -6.23 -0.28 -6.97
N SER A 14 -7.55 -0.18 -7.11
CA SER A 14 -8.51 -0.21 -6.00
C SER A 14 -9.85 -0.79 -6.44
N ALA A 15 -10.55 -1.44 -5.52
CA ALA A 15 -11.95 -1.82 -5.70
C ALA A 15 -12.93 -0.69 -5.32
N VAL A 16 -12.43 0.38 -4.68
CA VAL A 16 -13.24 1.47 -4.10
C VAL A 16 -13.47 2.59 -5.11
N ASP A 17 -14.71 2.89 -5.41
CA ASP A 17 -15.08 3.95 -6.36
C ASP A 17 -14.59 5.33 -5.94
N LEU A 18 -14.57 5.62 -4.63
CA LEU A 18 -14.02 6.87 -4.11
C LEU A 18 -12.56 7.07 -4.53
N LEU A 19 -11.72 6.04 -4.37
CA LEU A 19 -10.31 6.12 -4.74
C LEU A 19 -10.10 6.17 -6.25
N LYS A 20 -10.91 5.45 -7.02
CA LYS A 20 -10.94 5.57 -8.47
C LYS A 20 -11.31 6.99 -8.91
N GLY A 21 -12.31 7.60 -8.26
CA GLY A 21 -12.71 8.98 -8.51
C GLY A 21 -11.60 9.99 -8.19
N ILE A 22 -10.87 9.78 -7.07
CA ILE A 22 -9.70 10.60 -6.73
C ILE A 22 -8.60 10.44 -7.79
N ALA A 23 -8.34 9.22 -8.25
CA ALA A 23 -7.35 8.97 -9.29
C ALA A 23 -7.70 9.67 -10.60
N VAL A 24 -8.96 9.61 -11.03
CA VAL A 24 -9.45 10.35 -12.21
C VAL A 24 -9.26 11.85 -12.02
N GLY A 25 -9.65 12.42 -10.88
CA GLY A 25 -9.45 13.83 -10.56
C GLY A 25 -7.98 14.27 -10.49
N ALA A 26 -7.09 13.33 -10.18
CA ALA A 26 -5.65 13.53 -10.13
C ALA A 26 -4.94 13.22 -11.46
N ASP A 27 -5.67 12.84 -12.49
CA ASP A 27 -5.14 12.41 -13.80
C ASP A 27 -4.18 11.21 -13.69
N MET A 28 -4.52 10.28 -12.82
CA MET A 28 -3.83 8.99 -12.67
C MET A 28 -4.58 7.91 -13.46
N LYS A 29 -3.84 6.91 -13.96
CA LYS A 29 -4.44 5.75 -14.61
C LYS A 29 -5.20 4.89 -13.60
N VAL A 30 -6.49 4.70 -13.79
CA VAL A 30 -7.26 3.71 -13.03
C VAL A 30 -7.11 2.35 -13.71
N VAL A 31 -6.69 1.35 -12.93
CA VAL A 31 -6.53 -0.03 -13.43
C VAL A 31 -7.60 -0.91 -12.81
N GLU A 32 -8.49 -1.42 -13.66
CA GLU A 32 -9.52 -2.37 -13.23
C GLU A 32 -8.94 -3.78 -13.14
N VAL A 33 -9.26 -4.47 -12.06
CA VAL A 33 -8.81 -5.85 -11.80
C VAL A 33 -10.03 -6.74 -11.62
N GLU A 34 -10.14 -7.76 -12.45
CA GLU A 34 -11.23 -8.73 -12.35
C GLU A 34 -11.19 -9.46 -11.00
N GLY A 35 -12.33 -9.53 -10.32
CA GLY A 35 -12.44 -10.14 -9.00
C GLY A 35 -11.90 -9.28 -7.85
N ALA A 36 -11.51 -8.03 -8.12
CA ALA A 36 -11.16 -7.08 -7.06
C ALA A 36 -12.42 -6.63 -6.30
N ASN A 37 -12.39 -6.77 -4.99
CA ASN A 37 -13.42 -6.32 -4.07
C ASN A 37 -12.78 -5.83 -2.75
N GLY A 38 -13.59 -5.35 -1.80
CA GLY A 38 -13.12 -4.90 -0.48
C GLY A 38 -12.98 -6.04 0.55
N GLY A 39 -13.32 -7.26 0.19
CA GLY A 39 -13.37 -8.40 1.11
C GLY A 39 -12.06 -9.17 1.24
N LEU A 40 -12.10 -10.16 2.13
CA LEU A 40 -10.99 -11.07 2.39
C LEU A 40 -10.66 -11.98 1.20
N ASP A 41 -11.62 -12.19 0.30
CA ASP A 41 -11.54 -13.01 -0.91
C ASP A 41 -11.20 -12.21 -2.18
N THR A 42 -10.81 -10.95 -2.04
CA THR A 42 -10.39 -10.12 -3.19
C THR A 42 -9.27 -10.79 -4.00
N ASN A 43 -9.17 -10.44 -5.28
CA ASN A 43 -8.11 -10.94 -6.16
C ASN A 43 -6.77 -10.23 -5.84
N TYR A 44 -6.06 -10.71 -4.82
CA TYR A 44 -4.77 -10.17 -4.39
C TYR A 44 -3.72 -10.23 -5.50
N GLU A 45 -3.56 -11.40 -6.11
CA GLU A 45 -2.56 -11.61 -7.18
C GLU A 45 -2.83 -10.69 -8.37
N GLY A 46 -4.09 -10.55 -8.77
CA GLY A 46 -4.48 -9.65 -9.85
C GLY A 46 -4.16 -8.18 -9.54
N LYS A 47 -4.36 -7.74 -8.30
CA LYS A 47 -3.98 -6.38 -7.87
C LYS A 47 -2.45 -6.18 -7.90
N ALA A 48 -1.69 -7.16 -7.43
CA ALA A 48 -0.23 -7.12 -7.46
C ALA A 48 0.30 -7.08 -8.89
N ASP A 49 -0.19 -7.97 -9.75
CA ASP A 49 0.22 -8.06 -11.15
C ASP A 49 -0.12 -6.79 -11.94
N ALA A 50 -1.29 -6.21 -11.69
CA ALA A 50 -1.70 -4.95 -12.30
C ALA A 50 -0.75 -3.80 -11.94
N ALA A 51 -0.27 -3.74 -10.69
CA ALA A 51 0.70 -2.74 -10.27
C ALA A 51 2.06 -2.93 -10.96
N VAL A 52 2.56 -4.16 -11.01
CA VAL A 52 3.82 -4.48 -11.69
C VAL A 52 3.72 -4.18 -13.19
N GLU A 53 2.59 -4.52 -13.82
CA GLU A 53 2.36 -4.23 -15.24
C GLU A 53 2.34 -2.71 -15.49
N ALA A 54 1.67 -1.93 -14.64
CA ALA A 54 1.64 -0.48 -14.74
C ALA A 54 3.05 0.13 -14.68
N LEU A 55 3.91 -0.39 -13.80
CA LEU A 55 5.29 0.09 -13.66
C LEU A 55 6.20 -0.37 -14.82
N LEU A 56 6.12 -1.63 -15.24
CA LEU A 56 7.08 -2.23 -16.17
C LEU A 56 6.65 -2.16 -17.64
N LYS A 57 5.35 -2.22 -17.94
CA LYS A 57 4.84 -2.24 -19.32
C LYS A 57 4.25 -0.90 -19.75
N ASP A 58 3.53 -0.24 -18.84
CA ASP A 58 2.94 1.08 -19.13
C ASP A 58 3.91 2.23 -18.85
N ASP A 59 5.11 1.92 -18.35
CA ASP A 59 6.18 2.90 -18.05
C ASP A 59 5.72 4.02 -17.11
N LEU A 60 4.89 3.67 -16.11
CA LEU A 60 4.46 4.60 -15.08
C LEU A 60 5.44 4.59 -13.91
N ASP A 61 5.62 5.76 -13.28
CA ASP A 61 6.59 5.94 -12.19
C ASP A 61 6.07 5.44 -10.84
N PHE A 62 4.74 5.38 -10.65
CA PHE A 62 4.10 5.12 -9.38
C PHE A 62 2.88 4.21 -9.53
N ALA A 63 2.71 3.26 -8.62
CA ALA A 63 1.50 2.44 -8.50
C ALA A 63 0.98 2.45 -7.07
N TYR A 64 -0.28 2.82 -6.88
CA TYR A 64 -0.98 2.76 -5.60
C TYR A 64 -1.86 1.52 -5.57
N ILE A 65 -1.58 0.61 -4.63
CA ILE A 65 -2.36 -0.61 -4.43
C ILE A 65 -3.17 -0.47 -3.14
N HIS A 66 -4.48 -0.45 -3.26
CA HIS A 66 -5.39 -0.33 -2.13
C HIS A 66 -6.01 -1.68 -1.73
N LEU A 67 -5.95 -2.00 -0.45
CA LEU A 67 -6.49 -3.22 0.16
C LEU A 67 -7.38 -2.86 1.35
N GLU A 68 -8.68 -3.14 1.27
CA GLU A 68 -9.66 -2.86 2.34
C GLU A 68 -9.80 -4.00 3.34
N ALA A 69 -9.44 -5.22 2.97
CA ALA A 69 -9.75 -6.41 3.76
C ALA A 69 -9.36 -6.32 5.25
N PRO A 70 -8.19 -5.76 5.66
CA PRO A 70 -7.87 -5.60 7.07
C PRO A 70 -8.83 -4.66 7.81
N ASP A 71 -9.27 -3.59 7.16
CA ASP A 71 -10.24 -2.63 7.72
C ASP A 71 -11.62 -3.29 7.87
N GLU A 72 -12.12 -3.92 6.83
CA GLU A 72 -13.40 -4.64 6.84
C GLU A 72 -13.47 -5.70 7.93
N MET A 73 -12.39 -6.47 8.13
CA MET A 73 -12.33 -7.46 9.21
C MET A 73 -12.27 -6.80 10.60
N GLY A 74 -11.69 -5.62 10.70
CA GLY A 74 -11.75 -4.76 11.89
C GLY A 74 -13.18 -4.35 12.23
N HIS A 75 -13.92 -3.84 11.26
CA HIS A 75 -15.35 -3.49 11.40
C HIS A 75 -16.22 -4.68 11.79
N GLN A 76 -15.95 -5.86 11.24
CA GLN A 76 -16.65 -7.11 11.61
C GLN A 76 -16.29 -7.61 13.02
N GLY A 77 -15.26 -7.07 13.64
CA GLY A 77 -14.80 -7.50 14.96
C GLY A 77 -14.15 -8.90 14.95
N SER A 78 -13.61 -9.34 13.82
CA SER A 78 -13.00 -10.65 13.66
C SER A 78 -11.49 -10.57 13.70
N PHE A 79 -10.90 -10.93 14.83
CA PHE A 79 -9.44 -10.94 15.00
C PHE A 79 -8.75 -11.90 14.03
N GLU A 80 -9.21 -13.16 13.95
CA GLU A 80 -8.60 -14.19 13.11
C GLU A 80 -8.65 -13.80 11.63
N ARG A 81 -9.78 -13.30 11.15
CA ARG A 81 -9.93 -12.86 9.76
C ARG A 81 -9.11 -11.61 9.46
N LYS A 82 -8.93 -10.70 10.42
CA LYS A 82 -8.05 -9.54 10.25
C LYS A 82 -6.59 -9.96 10.15
N VAL A 83 -6.14 -10.89 10.99
CA VAL A 83 -4.79 -11.48 10.88
C VAL A 83 -4.61 -12.14 9.51
N GLN A 84 -5.58 -12.93 9.05
CA GLN A 84 -5.54 -13.54 7.73
C GLN A 84 -5.47 -12.51 6.59
N ALA A 85 -6.19 -11.40 6.70
CA ALA A 85 -6.15 -10.33 5.72
C ALA A 85 -4.74 -9.68 5.65
N ILE A 86 -4.10 -9.44 6.80
CA ILE A 86 -2.74 -8.90 6.88
C ILE A 86 -1.72 -9.90 6.32
N GLU A 87 -1.84 -11.19 6.66
CA GLU A 87 -0.99 -12.23 6.09
C GLU A 87 -1.14 -12.37 4.56
N ASN A 88 -2.36 -12.25 4.05
CA ASN A 88 -2.61 -12.25 2.61
C ASN A 88 -1.96 -11.04 1.93
N LEU A 89 -2.05 -9.86 2.54
CA LEU A 89 -1.40 -8.65 2.04
C LEU A 89 0.11 -8.85 1.95
N ASP A 90 0.74 -9.36 3.00
CA ASP A 90 2.18 -9.63 3.01
C ASP A 90 2.58 -10.67 1.95
N LYS A 91 1.94 -11.83 1.94
CA LYS A 91 2.33 -12.95 1.08
C LYS A 91 1.94 -12.78 -0.39
N ARG A 92 0.76 -12.20 -0.64
CA ARG A 92 0.14 -12.18 -1.97
C ARG A 92 0.24 -10.83 -2.69
N ILE A 93 0.57 -9.75 -1.96
CA ILE A 93 0.84 -8.43 -2.53
C ILE A 93 2.32 -8.08 -2.37
N ILE A 94 2.78 -7.82 -1.15
CA ILE A 94 4.13 -7.27 -0.90
C ILE A 94 5.19 -8.21 -1.46
N LYS A 95 5.18 -9.47 -1.06
CA LYS A 95 6.13 -10.47 -1.56
C LYS A 95 6.06 -10.61 -3.08
N ARG A 96 4.86 -10.73 -3.65
CA ARG A 96 4.66 -10.93 -5.09
C ARG A 96 5.17 -9.75 -5.92
N VAL A 97 4.88 -8.52 -5.52
CA VAL A 97 5.37 -7.31 -6.19
C VAL A 97 6.90 -7.25 -6.10
N THR A 98 7.46 -7.47 -4.91
CA THR A 98 8.90 -7.46 -4.67
C THR A 98 9.62 -8.46 -5.57
N GLU A 99 9.20 -9.73 -5.54
CA GLU A 99 9.82 -10.79 -6.34
C GLU A 99 9.76 -10.51 -7.84
N GLN A 100 8.65 -9.95 -8.34
CA GLN A 100 8.51 -9.62 -9.76
C GLN A 100 9.40 -8.43 -10.19
N LEU A 101 9.51 -7.38 -9.38
CA LEU A 101 10.36 -6.24 -9.66
C LEU A 101 11.85 -6.62 -9.58
N GLU A 102 12.23 -7.44 -8.59
CA GLU A 102 13.59 -7.99 -8.48
C GLU A 102 13.94 -8.89 -9.67
N ALA A 103 13.03 -9.76 -10.08
CA ALA A 103 13.22 -10.63 -11.25
C ALA A 103 13.35 -9.84 -12.56
N ALA A 104 12.72 -8.67 -12.66
CA ALA A 104 12.87 -7.75 -13.78
C ALA A 104 14.17 -6.93 -13.72
N GLY A 105 14.93 -6.99 -12.63
CA GLY A 105 16.13 -6.19 -12.43
C GLY A 105 15.85 -4.70 -12.29
N THR A 106 14.67 -4.33 -11.82
CA THR A 106 14.24 -2.94 -11.67
C THR A 106 14.47 -2.46 -10.24
N ASP A 107 15.17 -1.35 -10.08
CA ASP A 107 15.26 -0.67 -8.79
C ASP A 107 13.90 -0.05 -8.43
N PHE A 108 13.52 -0.18 -7.16
CA PHE A 108 12.22 0.34 -6.70
C PHE A 108 12.25 0.79 -5.25
N ARG A 109 11.30 1.62 -4.90
CA ARG A 109 10.95 1.95 -3.52
C ARG A 109 9.54 1.50 -3.23
N MET A 110 9.31 1.04 -2.02
CA MET A 110 8.00 0.60 -1.55
C MET A 110 7.66 1.28 -0.23
N LEU A 111 6.45 1.80 -0.15
CA LEU A 111 5.87 2.36 1.07
C LEU A 111 4.64 1.52 1.42
N VAL A 112 4.63 0.98 2.64
CA VAL A 112 3.49 0.21 3.17
C VAL A 112 3.01 0.86 4.44
N LEU A 113 1.72 1.20 4.49
CA LEU A 113 1.07 1.78 5.66
C LEU A 113 -0.45 1.58 5.58
N PRO A 114 -1.15 1.51 6.73
CA PRO A 114 -2.58 1.75 6.77
C PRO A 114 -2.86 3.27 6.69
N ASP A 115 -4.07 3.64 6.29
CA ASP A 115 -4.56 5.02 6.33
C ASP A 115 -5.02 5.43 7.74
N HIS A 116 -5.59 4.49 8.49
CA HIS A 116 -5.99 4.63 9.89
C HIS A 116 -6.07 3.25 10.58
N PRO A 117 -6.01 3.17 11.92
CA PRO A 117 -6.32 1.94 12.62
C PRO A 117 -7.84 1.71 12.67
N THR A 118 -8.26 0.45 12.53
CA THR A 118 -9.63 0.00 12.80
C THR A 118 -9.57 -1.19 13.77
N PRO A 119 -9.42 -0.91 15.08
CA PRO A 119 -9.23 -1.97 16.07
C PRO A 119 -10.45 -2.88 16.16
N VAL A 120 -10.20 -4.19 16.21
CA VAL A 120 -11.22 -5.23 16.28
C VAL A 120 -12.15 -5.04 17.49
N ALA A 121 -11.61 -4.55 18.61
CA ALA A 121 -12.36 -4.36 19.86
C ALA A 121 -13.45 -3.29 19.77
N ILE A 122 -13.21 -2.22 19.00
CA ILE A 122 -14.13 -1.08 18.90
C ILE A 122 -14.83 -0.99 17.54
N ARG A 123 -14.35 -1.73 16.53
CA ARG A 123 -14.99 -1.89 15.20
C ARG A 123 -15.24 -0.59 14.44
N THR A 124 -14.40 0.42 14.69
CA THR A 124 -14.50 1.73 14.05
C THR A 124 -13.11 2.35 13.94
N PRO A 125 -12.87 3.20 12.95
CA PRO A 125 -11.61 3.93 12.84
C PRO A 125 -11.29 4.76 14.06
N VAL A 126 -10.00 4.88 14.37
CA VAL A 126 -9.46 5.76 15.42
C VAL A 126 -8.36 6.64 14.85
N SER A 127 -7.99 7.70 15.59
CA SER A 127 -7.01 8.71 15.16
C SER A 127 -5.58 8.46 15.67
N ASP A 128 -5.32 7.26 16.19
CA ASP A 128 -3.97 6.91 16.63
C ASP A 128 -2.98 6.89 15.45
N PRO A 129 -1.69 7.18 15.67
CA PRO A 129 -0.67 7.02 14.66
C PRO A 129 -0.59 5.60 14.11
N VAL A 130 -0.25 5.48 12.85
CA VAL A 130 -0.10 4.19 12.16
C VAL A 130 1.38 3.87 11.89
N PRO A 131 1.78 2.59 11.91
CA PRO A 131 3.11 2.21 11.48
C PRO A 131 3.26 2.38 9.98
N TYR A 132 4.46 2.72 9.52
CA TYR A 132 4.80 2.67 8.10
C TYR A 132 6.13 1.96 7.87
N MET A 133 6.28 1.35 6.71
CA MET A 133 7.53 0.78 6.23
C MET A 133 7.92 1.49 4.93
N HIS A 134 9.16 1.93 4.87
CA HIS A 134 9.78 2.43 3.66
C HIS A 134 10.94 1.50 3.29
N TYR A 135 10.91 0.96 2.08
CA TYR A 135 11.94 0.09 1.52
C TYR A 135 12.53 0.70 0.26
N ASP A 136 13.84 0.60 0.11
CA ASP A 136 14.59 1.02 -1.08
C ASP A 136 15.50 -0.14 -1.50
N SER A 137 15.24 -0.72 -2.68
CA SER A 137 15.95 -1.89 -3.18
C SER A 137 17.45 -1.65 -3.41
N THR A 138 17.86 -0.39 -3.51
CA THR A 138 19.27 0.01 -3.73
C THR A 138 20.05 0.19 -2.44
N LYS A 139 19.40 0.08 -1.27
CA LYS A 139 20.02 0.34 0.04
C LYS A 139 20.08 -0.93 0.88
N THR A 140 21.19 -1.09 1.61
CA THR A 140 21.30 -2.15 2.61
C THR A 140 20.42 -1.83 3.83
N GLN A 141 19.68 -2.82 4.32
CA GLN A 141 18.92 -2.70 5.56
C GLN A 141 19.86 -2.48 6.76
N SER A 142 19.56 -1.46 7.55
CA SER A 142 20.39 -1.08 8.71
C SER A 142 19.80 -1.54 10.05
N HIS A 143 18.62 -2.14 10.06
CA HIS A 143 17.91 -2.59 11.27
C HIS A 143 17.04 -3.83 10.99
N THR A 144 16.58 -4.45 12.07
CA THR A 144 15.71 -5.64 12.05
C THR A 144 14.36 -5.39 12.75
N TRP A 145 13.80 -4.19 12.60
CA TRP A 145 12.48 -3.86 13.14
C TRP A 145 11.39 -4.71 12.50
N ASN A 146 10.48 -5.22 13.30
CA ASN A 146 9.25 -5.80 12.79
C ASN A 146 8.22 -4.71 12.51
N TYR A 147 7.33 -4.97 11.57
CA TYR A 147 6.26 -4.03 11.20
C TYR A 147 5.09 -4.14 12.19
N ASN A 148 5.12 -3.29 13.21
CA ASN A 148 4.04 -3.15 14.19
C ASN A 148 4.13 -1.78 14.89
N GLU A 149 3.05 -1.38 15.57
CA GLU A 149 2.93 -0.08 16.21
C GLU A 149 3.98 0.15 17.30
N LYS A 150 4.29 -0.89 18.09
CA LYS A 150 5.26 -0.79 19.18
C LYS A 150 6.66 -0.49 18.66
N GLU A 151 7.15 -1.28 17.72
CA GLU A 151 8.50 -1.10 17.17
C GLU A 151 8.59 0.18 16.30
N ALA A 152 7.51 0.56 15.61
CA ALA A 152 7.43 1.82 14.92
C ALA A 152 7.59 3.01 15.89
N GLN A 153 6.92 2.97 17.03
CA GLN A 153 7.08 3.98 18.08
C GLN A 153 8.50 3.99 18.69
N GLU A 154 9.06 2.81 18.96
CA GLU A 154 10.41 2.64 19.51
C GLU A 154 11.49 3.15 18.55
N SER A 155 11.25 3.12 17.24
CA SER A 155 12.18 3.63 16.22
C SER A 155 12.42 5.14 16.34
N GLY A 156 11.49 5.90 16.94
CA GLY A 156 11.54 7.35 17.05
C GLY A 156 11.26 8.08 15.73
N ASN A 157 11.03 7.37 14.62
CA ASN A 157 10.66 7.98 13.35
C ASN A 157 9.18 8.35 13.37
N TYR A 158 8.88 9.65 13.33
CA TYR A 158 7.52 10.15 13.32
C TYR A 158 7.33 11.22 12.25
N ILE A 159 6.27 11.09 11.46
CA ILE A 159 5.89 12.05 10.42
C ILE A 159 4.57 12.69 10.84
N ASP A 160 4.64 13.92 11.35
CA ASP A 160 3.47 14.66 11.82
C ASP A 160 2.46 14.98 10.71
N LYS A 161 2.98 15.30 9.52
CA LYS A 161 2.17 15.61 8.34
C LYS A 161 2.11 14.40 7.40
N GLY A 162 1.27 13.42 7.70
CA GLY A 162 1.17 12.15 6.97
C GLY A 162 1.06 12.32 5.45
N TYR A 163 0.41 13.39 4.95
CA TYR A 163 0.31 13.66 3.52
C TYR A 163 1.66 13.95 2.83
N THR A 164 2.73 14.17 3.59
CA THR A 164 4.08 14.38 3.03
C THR A 164 4.85 13.08 2.85
N ILE A 165 4.36 11.95 3.40
CA ILE A 165 5.10 10.68 3.39
C ILE A 165 5.41 10.17 1.98
N ILE A 166 4.56 10.50 1.02
CA ILE A 166 4.77 10.12 -0.39
C ILE A 166 6.06 10.69 -0.97
N ASN A 167 6.56 11.80 -0.44
CA ASN A 167 7.82 12.40 -0.90
C ASN A 167 8.99 11.44 -0.73
N HIS A 168 8.97 10.57 0.28
CA HIS A 168 10.03 9.55 0.49
C HIS A 168 10.15 8.55 -0.67
N LEU A 169 9.11 8.39 -1.49
CA LEU A 169 9.19 7.56 -2.69
C LEU A 169 9.93 8.27 -3.83
N PHE A 170 9.85 9.60 -3.90
CA PHE A 170 10.35 10.39 -5.02
C PHE A 170 11.63 11.18 -4.72
N GLU A 171 12.00 11.37 -3.46
CA GLU A 171 13.24 12.04 -3.07
C GLU A 171 14.47 11.22 -3.48
N LYS A 172 15.48 11.90 -4.03
CA LYS A 172 16.76 11.29 -4.45
C LYS A 172 17.73 11.16 -3.29
#